data_fa602daacfd7c8683b637078690e5ec3
#
_entry.id   fa602daacfd7c8683b637078690e5ec3
#
_cell.length_a   1.000
_cell.length_b   1.000
_cell.length_c   1.000
_cell.angle_alpha   90.00
_cell.angle_beta   90.00
_cell.angle_gamma   90.00
#
_symmetry.space_group_name_H-M   'P 1'
#
loop_
_entity.id
_entity.type
_entity.pdbx_description
1 polymer ?
#
loop_
_entity_poly.entity_id
_entity_poly.type
_entity_poly.pdbx_seq_one_letter_code
_entity_poly.pdbx_strand_id
1 'polypeptide(L)'
;MEDQKLENLLNLALGATEQEREKSLNLDVGYHSIDREWELIIKYSGNLDQVRALAIQVVELQNEYAIIRISQSRIDLLSDIPEVEYIEKPKRLFFQIANGKRISCINEVQDTRFLDLRGQGVLVAIIDSGIDYVNEDFRNADGTTRIRVMWDQSLRPNADEEKNPPKGYRMGVEFTEEQINRALEADSSEERRRMVPSQDISGHGTAVAGIAAGNGRGSGNLYAGVAPESELIVVKMGSPMPDGFPRTTELMQAMDYVVRKALEFRMPVAINLSFGNTYGSHDGRSLVERYIDDLSNFWKSVICVGTGNEAASAGHTSGVLQKRKEERIQLAVQADEPTLNIQIWKAYTDEVEISFVSPAGTRIDPIQSVLGSQRFRIGETEILLYYGKPSPYNVAQEIYIDMIPVTDYITSGVWQIILNPTRVVEGQYDLWLPSENVLNRGTGFLYPDEEVTLTIPSTADKVISVGAYDALTFSYASFSGRGYTWQDERTKPDLVAPGVNVRTTAVGGGVTVVSGTSFATPFVTGASALLMEWGIVRGNDPFLYGEKVKAYLRRGARELPGFEKYPNREVGYGALCVRDSLPG
;
A
#
# COMPACT_ATOMS: atom_id res chain seq x y z
N MET A 1 -22.61 -13.99 16.06
CA MET A 1 -23.61 -12.98 15.62
C MET A 1 -22.96 -12.21 14.47
N GLU A 2 -23.62 -12.01 13.36
CA GLU A 2 -23.04 -11.23 12.27
C GLU A 2 -23.21 -9.76 12.61
N ASP A 3 -22.11 -9.09 12.91
CA ASP A 3 -22.15 -7.69 13.26
C ASP A 3 -21.87 -6.81 12.03
N GLN A 4 -22.74 -5.84 11.80
CA GLN A 4 -22.62 -4.93 10.66
C GLN A 4 -21.49 -3.91 10.82
N LYS A 5 -20.99 -3.71 12.02
CA LYS A 5 -19.82 -2.87 12.30
C LYS A 5 -18.50 -3.58 12.04
N LEU A 6 -18.50 -4.91 11.93
CA LEU A 6 -17.30 -5.68 11.62
C LEU A 6 -17.12 -5.83 10.12
N GLU A 7 -15.89 -5.63 9.65
CA GLU A 7 -15.49 -5.98 8.29
C GLU A 7 -15.83 -7.44 7.94
N ASN A 8 -16.20 -7.70 6.69
CA ASN A 8 -16.54 -9.05 6.21
C ASN A 8 -15.42 -10.06 6.47
N LEU A 9 -14.17 -9.68 6.17
CA LEU A 9 -13.01 -10.53 6.38
C LEU A 9 -12.76 -10.81 7.88
N LEU A 10 -13.01 -9.84 8.75
CA LEU A 10 -12.95 -10.05 10.20
C LEU A 10 -14.06 -11.00 10.67
N ASN A 11 -15.30 -10.83 10.19
CA ASN A 11 -16.42 -11.73 10.49
C ASN A 11 -16.09 -13.17 10.07
N LEU A 12 -15.52 -13.36 8.86
CA LEU A 12 -15.08 -14.67 8.41
C LEU A 12 -13.96 -15.23 9.29
N ALA A 13 -12.97 -14.41 9.63
CA ALA A 13 -11.84 -14.81 10.46
C ALA A 13 -12.27 -15.22 11.89
N LEU A 14 -13.25 -14.53 12.47
CA LEU A 14 -13.81 -14.87 13.78
C LEU A 14 -14.62 -16.18 13.74
N GLY A 15 -15.29 -16.46 12.64
CA GLY A 15 -16.01 -17.70 12.40
C GLY A 15 -15.12 -18.88 12.02
N ALA A 16 -13.88 -18.66 11.61
CA ALA A 16 -12.91 -19.69 11.23
C ALA A 16 -12.28 -20.36 12.45
N THR A 17 -11.97 -21.64 12.33
CA THR A 17 -11.16 -22.37 13.32
C THR A 17 -9.71 -21.87 13.29
N GLU A 18 -8.94 -22.15 14.33
CA GLU A 18 -7.53 -21.77 14.40
C GLU A 18 -6.72 -22.40 13.25
N GLN A 19 -6.97 -23.67 12.96
CA GLN A 19 -6.33 -24.37 11.84
C GLN A 19 -6.69 -23.78 10.46
N GLU A 20 -7.92 -23.34 10.27
CA GLU A 20 -8.34 -22.67 9.03
C GLU A 20 -7.66 -21.30 8.88
N ARG A 21 -7.56 -20.53 9.97
CA ARG A 21 -6.84 -19.25 9.96
C ARG A 21 -5.35 -19.43 9.65
N GLU A 22 -4.68 -20.39 10.30
CA GLU A 22 -3.25 -20.66 10.05
C GLU A 22 -2.94 -21.09 8.62
N LYS A 23 -3.89 -21.75 7.94
CA LYS A 23 -3.75 -22.19 6.54
C LYS A 23 -4.16 -21.10 5.54
N SER A 24 -4.82 -20.05 5.98
CA SER A 24 -5.26 -18.95 5.14
C SER A 24 -4.19 -17.88 5.02
N LEU A 25 -4.03 -17.30 3.82
CA LEU A 25 -3.10 -16.19 3.59
C LEU A 25 -3.46 -14.94 4.41
N ASN A 26 -4.73 -14.75 4.76
CA ASN A 26 -5.21 -13.50 5.34
C ASN A 26 -5.97 -13.62 6.66
N LEU A 27 -6.58 -14.77 6.95
CA LEU A 27 -7.47 -14.87 8.10
C LEU A 27 -6.75 -14.76 9.44
N ASP A 28 -5.46 -15.11 9.50
CA ASP A 28 -4.62 -15.01 10.70
C ASP A 28 -4.04 -13.61 10.94
N VAL A 29 -4.05 -12.74 9.92
CA VAL A 29 -3.39 -11.42 10.00
C VAL A 29 -4.01 -10.57 11.10
N GLY A 30 -3.19 -10.14 12.06
CA GLY A 30 -3.61 -9.41 13.25
C GLY A 30 -4.04 -10.30 14.43
N TYR A 31 -4.05 -11.63 14.25
CA TYR A 31 -4.37 -12.58 15.33
C TYR A 31 -3.10 -13.07 16.05
N HIS A 32 -3.13 -13.04 17.37
CA HIS A 32 -2.09 -13.55 18.27
C HIS A 32 -2.59 -14.84 18.90
N SER A 33 -2.19 -15.98 18.34
CA SER A 33 -2.73 -17.30 18.72
C SER A 33 -2.46 -17.67 20.18
N ILE A 34 -1.28 -17.32 20.72
CA ILE A 34 -0.90 -17.62 22.10
C ILE A 34 -1.83 -16.95 23.10
N ASP A 35 -2.10 -15.66 22.88
CA ASP A 35 -2.90 -14.82 23.80
C ASP A 35 -4.39 -14.79 23.41
N ARG A 36 -4.74 -15.32 22.24
CA ARG A 36 -6.06 -15.22 21.60
C ARG A 36 -6.57 -13.79 21.49
N GLU A 37 -5.70 -12.93 21.00
CA GLU A 37 -5.95 -11.51 20.86
C GLU A 37 -5.91 -11.08 19.39
N TRP A 38 -6.67 -10.04 19.08
CA TRP A 38 -6.70 -9.40 17.78
C TRP A 38 -6.11 -8.01 17.84
N GLU A 39 -5.29 -7.64 16.88
CA GLU A 39 -5.00 -6.26 16.52
C GLU A 39 -6.01 -5.82 15.47
N LEU A 40 -6.71 -4.72 15.74
CA LEU A 40 -7.82 -4.24 14.92
C LEU A 40 -7.68 -2.74 14.68
N ILE A 41 -8.18 -2.28 13.55
CA ILE A 41 -8.34 -0.86 13.22
C ILE A 41 -9.79 -0.50 13.53
N ILE A 42 -10.01 0.60 14.25
CA ILE A 42 -11.35 1.12 14.50
C ILE A 42 -11.49 2.56 13.98
N LYS A 43 -12.65 2.85 13.38
CA LYS A 43 -13.18 4.20 13.22
C LYS A 43 -14.17 4.43 14.33
N TYR A 44 -14.08 5.58 15.00
CA TYR A 44 -14.98 5.93 16.12
C TYR A 44 -15.42 7.39 16.05
N SER A 45 -16.38 7.79 16.88
CA SER A 45 -16.77 9.18 17.08
C SER A 45 -16.84 9.49 18.57
N GLY A 46 -16.28 10.64 19.00
CA GLY A 46 -16.29 11.05 20.40
C GLY A 46 -15.14 10.48 21.22
N ASN A 47 -15.41 9.90 22.41
CA ASN A 47 -14.36 9.42 23.30
C ASN A 47 -14.13 7.90 23.22
N LEU A 48 -12.96 7.45 23.65
CA LEU A 48 -12.55 6.04 23.65
C LEU A 48 -12.57 5.39 25.04
N ASP A 49 -13.22 5.97 26.04
CA ASP A 49 -13.13 5.50 27.43
C ASP A 49 -13.68 4.08 27.58
N GLN A 50 -14.79 3.76 26.91
CA GLN A 50 -15.36 2.42 26.90
C GLN A 50 -14.47 1.43 26.14
N VAL A 51 -13.87 1.86 25.02
CA VAL A 51 -12.91 1.03 24.26
C VAL A 51 -11.68 0.73 25.10
N ARG A 52 -11.11 1.71 25.80
CA ARG A 52 -9.96 1.52 26.70
C ARG A 52 -10.26 0.56 27.85
N ALA A 53 -11.49 0.51 28.33
CA ALA A 53 -11.91 -0.42 29.37
C ALA A 53 -11.97 -1.88 28.88
N LEU A 54 -12.17 -2.11 27.58
CA LEU A 54 -12.25 -3.44 26.95
C LEU A 54 -10.93 -3.88 26.33
N ALA A 55 -10.20 -2.96 25.70
CA ALA A 55 -8.98 -3.26 24.97
C ALA A 55 -7.78 -3.41 25.91
N ILE A 56 -6.84 -4.25 25.52
CA ILE A 56 -5.55 -4.44 26.20
C ILE A 56 -4.63 -3.26 25.87
N GLN A 57 -4.73 -2.76 24.64
CA GLN A 57 -3.94 -1.65 24.13
C GLN A 57 -4.79 -0.80 23.19
N VAL A 58 -4.58 0.52 23.23
CA VAL A 58 -5.17 1.47 22.29
C VAL A 58 -4.08 2.43 21.83
N VAL A 59 -3.92 2.58 20.54
CA VAL A 59 -3.08 3.60 19.88
C VAL A 59 -4.03 4.51 19.11
N GLU A 60 -4.18 5.75 19.58
CA GLU A 60 -5.02 6.73 18.91
C GLU A 60 -4.27 7.35 17.74
N LEU A 61 -4.93 7.42 16.61
CA LEU A 61 -4.47 8.09 15.40
C LEU A 61 -5.27 9.38 15.17
N GLN A 62 -4.88 10.15 14.17
CA GLN A 62 -5.62 11.37 13.79
C GLN A 62 -7.02 11.02 13.26
N ASN A 63 -7.93 12.01 13.27
CA ASN A 63 -9.27 11.93 12.66
C ASN A 63 -10.15 10.78 13.19
N GLU A 64 -10.09 10.51 14.51
CA GLU A 64 -10.93 9.50 15.17
C GLU A 64 -10.72 8.07 14.63
N TYR A 65 -9.48 7.71 14.30
CA TYR A 65 -9.05 6.35 14.09
C TYR A 65 -8.25 5.85 15.29
N ALA A 66 -8.30 4.57 15.56
CA ALA A 66 -7.42 3.94 16.53
C ALA A 66 -7.04 2.53 16.11
N ILE A 67 -5.85 2.09 16.52
CA ILE A 67 -5.43 0.70 16.46
C ILE A 67 -5.55 0.14 17.86
N ILE A 68 -6.24 -0.97 17.99
CA ILE A 68 -6.49 -1.60 19.29
C ILE A 68 -6.00 -3.04 19.29
N ARG A 69 -5.57 -3.51 20.47
CA ARG A 69 -5.36 -4.92 20.76
C ARG A 69 -6.40 -5.36 21.76
N ILE A 70 -7.16 -6.41 21.43
CA ILE A 70 -8.31 -6.86 22.20
C ILE A 70 -8.42 -8.39 22.21
N SER A 71 -8.85 -8.97 23.32
CA SER A 71 -9.15 -10.39 23.37
C SER A 71 -10.32 -10.74 22.44
N GLN A 72 -10.21 -11.86 21.70
CA GLN A 72 -11.26 -12.33 20.80
C GLN A 72 -12.64 -12.39 21.46
N SER A 73 -12.71 -12.80 22.73
CA SER A 73 -13.96 -12.90 23.48
C SER A 73 -14.65 -11.57 23.80
N ARG A 74 -13.98 -10.44 23.55
CA ARG A 74 -14.52 -9.09 23.82
C ARG A 74 -14.87 -8.31 22.57
N ILE A 75 -14.71 -8.89 21.37
CA ILE A 75 -14.99 -8.19 20.11
C ILE A 75 -16.49 -7.87 19.97
N ASP A 76 -17.37 -8.76 20.39
CA ASP A 76 -18.81 -8.49 20.39
C ASP A 76 -19.16 -7.29 21.28
N LEU A 77 -18.53 -7.20 22.46
CA LEU A 77 -18.73 -6.05 23.36
C LEU A 77 -18.17 -4.73 22.78
N LEU A 78 -17.10 -4.83 21.99
CA LEU A 78 -16.52 -3.68 21.28
C LEU A 78 -17.50 -3.15 20.23
N SER A 79 -18.15 -4.04 19.48
CA SER A 79 -19.11 -3.67 18.44
C SER A 79 -20.40 -3.08 19.01
N ASP A 80 -20.75 -3.41 20.25
CA ASP A 80 -21.90 -2.86 20.95
C ASP A 80 -21.68 -1.40 21.41
N ILE A 81 -20.44 -0.90 21.43
CA ILE A 81 -20.12 0.49 21.82
C ILE A 81 -20.68 1.46 20.76
N PRO A 82 -21.54 2.42 21.14
CA PRO A 82 -22.14 3.36 20.18
C PRO A 82 -21.12 4.23 19.46
N GLU A 83 -20.04 4.61 20.13
CA GLU A 83 -18.97 5.45 19.60
C GLU A 83 -18.10 4.73 18.55
N VAL A 84 -18.11 3.41 18.52
CA VAL A 84 -17.41 2.62 17.49
C VAL A 84 -18.29 2.54 16.24
N GLU A 85 -17.80 3.08 15.14
CA GLU A 85 -18.51 3.12 13.87
C GLU A 85 -18.22 1.89 13.00
N TYR A 86 -16.94 1.50 12.94
CA TYR A 86 -16.49 0.38 12.10
C TYR A 86 -15.22 -0.24 12.64
N ILE A 87 -15.06 -1.55 12.43
CA ILE A 87 -13.95 -2.36 12.92
C ILE A 87 -13.40 -3.18 11.75
N GLU A 88 -12.11 -3.05 11.47
CA GLU A 88 -11.40 -3.73 10.37
C GLU A 88 -10.18 -4.46 10.93
N LYS A 89 -9.89 -5.67 10.40
CA LYS A 89 -8.62 -6.34 10.68
C LYS A 89 -7.50 -5.82 9.77
N PRO A 90 -6.23 -5.85 10.21
CA PRO A 90 -5.11 -5.46 9.36
C PRO A 90 -4.96 -6.39 8.15
N LYS A 91 -4.37 -5.87 7.07
CA LYS A 91 -4.06 -6.59 5.84
C LYS A 91 -2.56 -6.58 5.58
N ARG A 92 -2.02 -7.65 4.98
CA ARG A 92 -0.61 -7.72 4.60
C ARG A 92 -0.32 -6.73 3.47
N LEU A 93 0.88 -6.16 3.49
CA LEU A 93 1.41 -5.28 2.45
C LEU A 93 2.63 -5.95 1.81
N PHE A 94 2.72 -5.92 0.47
CA PHE A 94 3.79 -6.58 -0.28
C PHE A 94 4.63 -5.54 -1.03
N PHE A 95 5.97 -5.68 -0.96
CA PHE A 95 6.90 -4.81 -1.67
C PHE A 95 6.98 -5.19 -3.15
N GLN A 96 7.09 -4.17 -4.00
CA GLN A 96 7.20 -4.35 -5.45
C GLN A 96 8.54 -3.80 -5.93
N ILE A 97 9.26 -4.52 -6.78
CA ILE A 97 10.65 -4.20 -7.16
C ILE A 97 10.72 -3.79 -8.62
N ALA A 98 11.44 -2.73 -8.86
CA ALA A 98 12.21 -2.50 -10.04
C ALA A 98 12.51 -1.14 -10.65
N ASN A 99 12.94 -0.63 -11.69
CA ASN A 99 13.91 0.24 -12.30
C ASN A 99 13.51 1.55 -13.00
N GLY A 100 14.22 2.66 -13.01
CA GLY A 100 14.54 3.62 -14.04
C GLY A 100 14.54 5.14 -13.85
N LYS A 101 15.62 5.85 -14.02
CA LYS A 101 15.78 7.31 -13.86
C LYS A 101 16.31 8.08 -15.09
N ARG A 102 15.46 8.70 -15.93
CA ARG A 102 15.85 9.86 -16.78
C ARG A 102 14.71 10.41 -17.62
N ILE A 103 14.15 11.57 -17.52
CA ILE A 103 13.30 12.34 -18.45
C ILE A 103 12.03 12.92 -17.77
N SER A 104 12.19 13.56 -16.62
CA SER A 104 11.05 14.24 -15.97
C SER A 104 11.25 15.75 -15.88
N CYS A 105 12.00 16.35 -16.81
CA CYS A 105 12.31 17.78 -16.85
C CYS A 105 12.86 18.34 -15.52
N ILE A 106 13.55 17.51 -14.74
CA ILE A 106 14.05 17.85 -13.41
C ILE A 106 15.32 18.69 -13.53
N ASN A 107 16.22 18.34 -14.47
CA ASN A 107 17.49 19.05 -14.63
C ASN A 107 17.30 20.54 -14.91
N GLU A 108 16.24 20.90 -15.63
CA GLU A 108 15.95 22.28 -15.99
C GLU A 108 15.58 23.13 -14.77
N VAL A 109 14.85 22.57 -13.80
CA VAL A 109 14.47 23.29 -12.56
C VAL A 109 15.58 23.28 -11.51
N GLN A 110 16.55 22.37 -11.64
CA GLN A 110 17.74 22.29 -10.79
C GLN A 110 18.91 23.15 -11.29
N ASP A 111 18.81 23.68 -12.50
CA ASP A 111 19.85 24.58 -13.04
C ASP A 111 19.90 25.87 -12.22
N THR A 112 21.10 26.16 -11.67
CA THR A 112 21.35 27.36 -10.85
C THR A 112 21.10 28.68 -11.58
N ARG A 113 21.07 28.64 -12.91
CA ARG A 113 20.76 29.83 -13.75
C ARG A 113 19.27 30.13 -13.82
N PHE A 114 18.40 29.22 -13.37
CA PHE A 114 16.95 29.38 -13.41
C PHE A 114 16.34 29.36 -12.00
N LEU A 115 15.96 28.19 -11.54
CA LEU A 115 15.20 28.07 -10.28
C LEU A 115 16.00 27.46 -9.13
N ASP A 116 17.02 26.65 -9.42
CA ASP A 116 17.87 25.97 -8.43
C ASP A 116 17.06 25.29 -7.31
N LEU A 117 16.03 24.52 -7.72
CA LEU A 117 15.19 23.77 -6.80
C LEU A 117 15.84 22.42 -6.50
N ARG A 118 16.04 22.10 -5.22
CA ARG A 118 16.72 20.89 -4.76
C ARG A 118 16.01 20.16 -3.61
N GLY A 119 14.82 20.66 -3.22
CA GLY A 119 14.05 20.14 -2.09
C GLY A 119 14.43 20.76 -0.75
N GLN A 120 15.17 21.88 -0.76
CA GLN A 120 15.62 22.55 0.46
C GLN A 120 14.44 23.01 1.32
N GLY A 121 14.50 22.73 2.65
CA GLY A 121 13.44 23.11 3.58
C GLY A 121 12.16 22.26 3.48
N VAL A 122 12.20 21.14 2.74
CA VAL A 122 11.09 20.18 2.61
C VAL A 122 11.56 18.80 3.08
N LEU A 123 10.71 18.12 3.85
CA LEU A 123 10.92 16.74 4.25
C LEU A 123 10.49 15.79 3.13
N VAL A 124 11.30 14.78 2.86
CA VAL A 124 10.90 13.60 2.08
C VAL A 124 10.78 12.44 3.05
N ALA A 125 9.57 11.89 3.16
CA ALA A 125 9.31 10.75 4.01
C ALA A 125 9.25 9.47 3.19
N ILE A 126 10.06 8.47 3.57
CA ILE A 126 10.11 7.15 2.97
C ILE A 126 9.53 6.15 3.96
N ILE A 127 8.36 5.61 3.62
CA ILE A 127 7.72 4.53 4.38
C ILE A 127 7.91 3.27 3.54
N ASP A 128 8.89 2.41 3.92
CA ASP A 128 9.35 1.31 3.06
C ASP A 128 10.07 0.22 3.86
N SER A 129 10.91 -0.61 3.23
CA SER A 129 11.71 -1.69 3.85
C SER A 129 12.87 -1.20 4.73
N GLY A 130 13.09 0.10 4.83
CA GLY A 130 14.18 0.73 5.56
C GLY A 130 15.08 1.60 4.67
N ILE A 131 16.26 1.90 5.16
CA ILE A 131 17.29 2.66 4.45
C ILE A 131 18.69 2.22 4.90
N ASP A 132 19.64 2.20 3.99
CA ASP A 132 21.06 2.14 4.34
C ASP A 132 21.54 3.53 4.78
N TYR A 133 21.33 3.86 6.07
CA TYR A 133 21.65 5.17 6.61
C TYR A 133 23.17 5.48 6.59
N VAL A 134 23.99 4.47 6.37
CA VAL A 134 25.45 4.61 6.25
C VAL A 134 25.87 5.12 4.88
N ASN A 135 25.01 4.98 3.86
CA ASN A 135 25.30 5.37 2.49
C ASN A 135 25.54 6.89 2.37
N GLU A 136 26.56 7.27 1.60
CA GLU A 136 26.93 8.67 1.40
C GLU A 136 25.84 9.51 0.74
N ASP A 137 24.93 8.88 -0.02
CA ASP A 137 23.83 9.56 -0.67
C ASP A 137 22.81 10.16 0.31
N PHE A 138 22.85 9.73 1.58
CA PHE A 138 21.95 10.22 2.65
C PHE A 138 22.68 11.03 3.72
N ARG A 139 23.91 11.47 3.42
CA ARG A 139 24.73 12.29 4.33
C ARG A 139 24.98 13.69 3.77
N ASN A 140 25.19 14.63 4.65
CA ASN A 140 25.69 15.95 4.36
C ASN A 140 27.17 15.92 3.94
N ALA A 141 27.68 17.06 3.45
CA ALA A 141 29.07 17.17 3.01
C ALA A 141 30.08 16.99 4.17
N ASP A 142 29.67 17.33 5.39
CA ASP A 142 30.45 17.14 6.61
C ASP A 142 30.40 15.71 7.18
N GLY A 143 29.66 14.80 6.52
CA GLY A 143 29.50 13.41 6.93
C GLY A 143 28.34 13.14 7.88
N THR A 144 27.66 14.16 8.38
CA THR A 144 26.45 14.00 9.20
C THR A 144 25.27 13.46 8.38
N THR A 145 24.28 12.86 9.07
CA THR A 145 23.10 12.34 8.39
C THR A 145 22.15 13.44 7.93
N ARG A 146 21.40 13.19 6.84
CA ARG A 146 20.23 13.99 6.42
C ARG A 146 18.91 13.42 6.98
N ILE A 147 18.98 12.30 7.70
CA ILE A 147 17.81 11.65 8.30
C ILE A 147 17.53 12.32 9.65
N ARG A 148 16.41 13.03 9.74
CA ARG A 148 15.98 13.72 10.97
C ARG A 148 15.53 12.71 12.03
N VAL A 149 14.79 11.71 11.60
CA VAL A 149 14.33 10.61 12.45
C VAL A 149 14.14 9.35 11.58
N MET A 150 14.41 8.21 12.21
CA MET A 150 14.16 6.90 11.62
C MET A 150 13.40 6.03 12.62
N TRP A 151 12.24 5.50 12.22
CA TRP A 151 11.47 4.55 13.02
C TRP A 151 11.54 3.16 12.37
N ASP A 152 12.20 2.23 13.03
CA ASP A 152 12.21 0.82 12.63
C ASP A 152 11.13 0.05 13.41
N GLN A 153 10.00 -0.24 12.74
CA GLN A 153 8.87 -0.94 13.34
C GLN A 153 9.15 -2.42 13.61
N SER A 154 10.17 -3.01 12.97
CA SER A 154 10.51 -4.43 13.12
C SER A 154 11.34 -4.74 14.37
N LEU A 155 11.94 -3.73 14.99
CA LEU A 155 12.76 -3.90 16.19
C LEU A 155 11.90 -4.00 17.45
N ARG A 156 12.39 -4.77 18.43
CA ARG A 156 11.77 -4.82 19.76
C ARG A 156 12.35 -3.69 20.62
N PRO A 157 11.49 -2.92 21.30
CA PRO A 157 11.95 -1.93 22.25
C PRO A 157 12.79 -2.54 23.39
N ASN A 158 13.84 -1.83 23.80
CA ASN A 158 14.66 -2.16 24.96
C ASN A 158 15.03 -0.86 25.70
N ALA A 159 14.33 -0.57 26.78
CA ALA A 159 14.52 0.65 27.56
C ALA A 159 15.92 0.74 28.21
N ASP A 160 16.53 -0.40 28.56
CA ASP A 160 17.88 -0.47 29.15
C ASP A 160 18.98 -0.04 28.17
N GLU A 161 18.67 -0.13 26.85
CA GLU A 161 19.57 0.29 25.77
C GLU A 161 19.15 1.63 25.12
N GLU A 162 18.27 2.39 25.73
CA GLU A 162 17.67 3.62 25.14
C GLU A 162 16.95 3.39 23.80
N LYS A 163 16.56 2.15 23.50
CA LYS A 163 15.83 1.77 22.29
C LYS A 163 14.34 1.81 22.57
N ASN A 164 13.74 2.98 22.38
CA ASN A 164 12.34 3.22 22.69
C ASN A 164 11.50 3.42 21.44
N PRO A 165 10.20 3.05 21.47
CA PRO A 165 9.28 3.44 20.43
C PRO A 165 9.07 4.95 20.43
N PRO A 166 8.60 5.53 19.29
CA PRO A 166 8.23 6.94 19.26
C PRO A 166 7.12 7.23 20.28
N LYS A 167 7.07 8.48 20.76
CA LYS A 167 6.06 8.91 21.73
C LYS A 167 4.64 8.73 21.16
N GLY A 168 3.81 7.97 21.86
CA GLY A 168 2.43 7.66 21.48
C GLY A 168 2.28 6.30 20.81
N TYR A 169 3.36 5.63 20.44
CA TYR A 169 3.37 4.29 19.85
C TYR A 169 3.98 3.28 20.83
N ARG A 170 3.82 1.99 20.55
CA ARG A 170 4.28 0.92 21.45
C ARG A 170 5.14 -0.13 20.77
N MET A 171 5.38 0.01 19.47
CA MET A 171 6.18 -0.92 18.67
C MET A 171 7.37 -0.24 18.04
N GLY A 172 8.36 -1.04 17.65
CA GLY A 172 9.54 -0.54 16.97
C GLY A 172 10.45 0.32 17.85
N VAL A 173 11.46 0.90 17.23
CA VAL A 173 12.45 1.78 17.85
C VAL A 173 12.65 3.02 17.00
N GLU A 174 12.56 4.20 17.61
CA GLU A 174 12.90 5.48 16.98
C GLU A 174 14.38 5.78 17.19
N PHE A 175 15.04 6.25 16.14
CA PHE A 175 16.40 6.77 16.16
C PHE A 175 16.38 8.23 15.73
N THR A 176 16.91 9.11 16.57
CA THR A 176 17.06 10.54 16.27
C THR A 176 18.28 10.79 15.40
N GLU A 177 18.34 11.99 14.81
CA GLU A 177 19.49 12.47 14.05
C GLU A 177 20.79 12.34 14.85
N GLU A 178 20.77 12.70 16.14
CA GLU A 178 21.95 12.62 17.01
C GLU A 178 22.41 11.18 17.26
N GLN A 179 21.46 10.23 17.39
CA GLN A 179 21.79 8.81 17.55
C GLN A 179 22.39 8.22 16.28
N ILE A 180 21.84 8.61 15.11
CA ILE A 180 22.36 8.19 13.82
C ILE A 180 23.77 8.76 13.61
N ASN A 181 24.00 10.05 13.91
CA ASN A 181 25.30 10.68 13.78
C ASN A 181 26.35 10.01 14.68
N ARG A 182 26.01 9.73 15.95
CA ARG A 182 26.90 8.95 16.85
C ARG A 182 27.25 7.57 16.27
N ALA A 183 26.28 6.90 15.68
CA ALA A 183 26.53 5.61 15.04
C ALA A 183 27.44 5.74 13.79
N LEU A 184 27.31 6.83 13.02
CA LEU A 184 28.17 7.09 11.86
C LEU A 184 29.63 7.38 12.24
N GLU A 185 29.87 7.92 13.45
CA GLU A 185 31.22 8.19 14.01
C GLU A 185 31.88 6.94 14.58
N ALA A 186 31.15 5.82 14.76
CA ALA A 186 31.70 4.60 15.34
C ALA A 186 32.82 3.97 14.48
N ASP A 187 33.89 3.55 15.14
CA ASP A 187 35.09 3.00 14.51
C ASP A 187 34.87 1.67 13.76
N SER A 188 33.82 0.91 14.15
CA SER A 188 33.52 -0.39 13.56
C SER A 188 32.06 -0.53 13.12
N SER A 189 31.84 -1.37 12.10
CA SER A 189 30.50 -1.71 11.65
C SER A 189 29.69 -2.48 12.71
N GLU A 190 30.37 -3.21 13.60
CA GLU A 190 29.75 -3.94 14.70
C GLU A 190 29.21 -2.96 15.76
N GLU A 191 30.02 -2.00 16.17
CA GLU A 191 29.62 -0.95 17.12
C GLU A 191 28.49 -0.10 16.57
N ARG A 192 28.55 0.28 15.29
CA ARG A 192 27.49 0.98 14.58
C ARG A 192 26.16 0.24 14.64
N ARG A 193 26.17 -1.08 14.32
CA ARG A 193 24.97 -1.92 14.38
C ARG A 193 24.44 -2.13 15.79
N ARG A 194 25.31 -2.06 16.80
CA ARG A 194 24.85 -2.11 18.19
C ARG A 194 24.09 -0.84 18.58
N MET A 195 24.54 0.33 18.10
CA MET A 195 23.88 1.61 18.35
C MET A 195 22.58 1.74 17.55
N VAL A 196 22.64 1.55 16.22
CA VAL A 196 21.52 1.65 15.29
C VAL A 196 21.45 0.37 14.46
N PRO A 197 20.73 -0.67 14.93
CA PRO A 197 20.67 -1.98 14.28
C PRO A 197 19.76 -2.03 13.05
N SER A 198 19.05 -0.97 12.74
CA SER A 198 18.17 -0.90 11.58
C SER A 198 18.93 -1.12 10.27
N GLN A 199 18.44 -2.01 9.42
CA GLN A 199 19.04 -2.36 8.14
C GLN A 199 17.95 -2.52 7.07
N ASP A 200 18.23 -2.07 5.87
CA ASP A 200 17.42 -2.39 4.70
C ASP A 200 17.95 -3.67 4.05
N ILE A 201 17.34 -4.81 4.37
CA ILE A 201 17.79 -6.12 3.86
C ILE A 201 17.42 -6.30 2.39
N SER A 202 16.27 -5.83 1.97
CA SER A 202 15.80 -5.95 0.59
C SER A 202 16.47 -4.97 -0.37
N GLY A 203 16.94 -3.84 0.15
CA GLY A 203 17.47 -2.72 -0.61
C GLY A 203 16.40 -1.87 -1.32
N HIS A 204 15.12 -2.23 -1.15
CA HIS A 204 14.02 -1.54 -1.84
C HIS A 204 13.87 -0.10 -1.33
N GLY A 205 13.76 0.12 -0.02
CA GLY A 205 13.62 1.45 0.56
C GLY A 205 14.84 2.35 0.33
N THR A 206 16.04 1.78 0.33
CA THR A 206 17.29 2.49 -0.03
C THR A 206 17.25 2.98 -1.47
N ALA A 207 16.81 2.13 -2.40
CA ALA A 207 16.68 2.47 -3.81
C ALA A 207 15.61 3.55 -4.03
N VAL A 208 14.45 3.43 -3.37
CA VAL A 208 13.36 4.41 -3.37
C VAL A 208 13.84 5.76 -2.82
N ALA A 209 14.51 5.76 -1.67
CA ALA A 209 15.08 6.97 -1.05
C ALA A 209 16.13 7.64 -1.96
N GLY A 210 16.95 6.82 -2.65
CA GLY A 210 17.95 7.27 -3.62
C GLY A 210 17.32 8.07 -4.76
N ILE A 211 16.22 7.57 -5.34
CA ILE A 211 15.50 8.26 -6.41
C ILE A 211 14.84 9.54 -5.90
N ALA A 212 14.16 9.47 -4.78
CA ALA A 212 13.45 10.64 -4.25
C ALA A 212 14.41 11.75 -3.82
N ALA A 213 15.46 11.42 -3.07
CA ALA A 213 16.25 12.40 -2.34
C ALA A 213 17.74 12.08 -2.14
N GLY A 214 18.29 11.04 -2.80
CA GLY A 214 19.72 10.78 -2.77
C GLY A 214 20.52 11.96 -3.34
N ASN A 215 21.62 12.35 -2.70
CA ASN A 215 22.42 13.48 -3.18
C ASN A 215 23.46 13.10 -4.27
N GLY A 216 23.59 11.81 -4.57
CA GLY A 216 24.46 11.28 -5.62
C GLY A 216 25.94 11.19 -5.22
N ARG A 217 26.34 11.46 -3.99
CA ARG A 217 27.75 11.45 -3.56
C ARG A 217 28.39 10.09 -3.74
N GLY A 218 27.67 9.01 -3.43
CA GLY A 218 28.13 7.64 -3.62
C GLY A 218 28.36 7.24 -5.08
N SER A 219 27.89 8.05 -6.03
CA SER A 219 28.05 7.85 -7.47
C SER A 219 28.84 8.97 -8.18
N GLY A 220 29.52 9.83 -7.43
CA GLY A 220 30.21 11.00 -8.01
C GLY A 220 29.24 12.00 -8.67
N ASN A 221 28.06 12.17 -8.14
CA ASN A 221 26.95 13.01 -8.61
C ASN A 221 26.30 12.57 -9.93
N LEU A 222 26.57 11.37 -10.42
CA LEU A 222 25.96 10.85 -11.65
C LEU A 222 24.49 10.46 -11.47
N TYR A 223 24.12 9.98 -10.28
CA TYR A 223 22.79 9.46 -9.99
C TYR A 223 22.16 10.16 -8.77
N ALA A 224 22.23 11.47 -8.72
CA ALA A 224 21.53 12.26 -7.71
C ALA A 224 19.99 12.12 -7.84
N GLY A 225 19.29 12.04 -6.73
CA GLY A 225 17.83 12.01 -6.64
C GLY A 225 17.16 13.29 -7.13
N VAL A 226 15.84 13.30 -7.09
CA VAL A 226 15.01 14.42 -7.56
C VAL A 226 15.10 15.61 -6.59
N ALA A 227 15.10 15.37 -5.29
CA ALA A 227 15.17 16.39 -4.23
C ALA A 227 16.43 16.17 -3.35
N PRO A 228 17.65 16.36 -3.90
CA PRO A 228 18.90 15.95 -3.27
C PRO A 228 19.28 16.72 -2.01
N GLU A 229 18.63 17.85 -1.71
CA GLU A 229 18.85 18.67 -0.51
C GLU A 229 17.68 18.60 0.49
N SER A 230 16.69 17.74 0.26
CA SER A 230 15.64 17.46 1.24
C SER A 230 16.20 16.73 2.45
N GLU A 231 15.64 17.01 3.60
CA GLU A 231 15.85 16.22 4.82
C GLU A 231 14.90 15.01 4.83
N LEU A 232 15.27 13.94 5.53
CA LEU A 232 14.56 12.67 5.44
C LEU A 232 13.85 12.31 6.75
N ILE A 233 12.65 11.77 6.62
CA ILE A 233 12.00 10.93 7.63
C ILE A 233 11.93 9.53 7.06
N VAL A 234 12.36 8.53 7.81
CA VAL A 234 12.33 7.13 7.37
C VAL A 234 11.49 6.30 8.33
N VAL A 235 10.56 5.55 7.79
CA VAL A 235 9.87 4.50 8.54
C VAL A 235 10.15 3.17 7.85
N LYS A 236 10.91 2.32 8.53
CA LYS A 236 11.05 0.94 8.12
C LYS A 236 9.83 0.16 8.59
N MET A 237 9.01 -0.22 7.62
CA MET A 237 7.83 -1.03 7.85
C MET A 237 8.20 -2.45 8.26
N GLY A 238 7.43 -3.03 9.15
CA GLY A 238 7.60 -4.39 9.60
C GLY A 238 6.90 -4.63 10.92
N SER A 239 6.92 -5.89 11.34
CA SER A 239 6.39 -6.32 12.63
C SER A 239 7.46 -7.13 13.34
N PRO A 240 7.60 -7.02 14.67
CA PRO A 240 8.45 -7.91 15.43
C PRO A 240 7.88 -9.35 15.54
N MET A 241 6.81 -9.64 14.81
CA MET A 241 6.15 -10.95 14.71
C MET A 241 6.90 -11.90 13.76
N PRO A 242 6.75 -13.23 13.92
CA PRO A 242 7.51 -14.21 13.13
C PRO A 242 7.28 -14.14 11.62
N ASP A 243 6.11 -13.71 11.17
CA ASP A 243 5.78 -13.61 9.74
C ASP A 243 6.44 -12.40 9.04
N GLY A 244 6.83 -11.38 9.82
CA GLY A 244 7.66 -10.26 9.35
C GLY A 244 7.07 -9.35 8.27
N PHE A 245 5.92 -9.70 7.67
CA PHE A 245 5.28 -8.88 6.64
C PHE A 245 4.64 -7.62 7.24
N PRO A 246 4.82 -6.45 6.63
CA PRO A 246 4.11 -5.25 7.02
C PRO A 246 2.60 -5.37 6.75
N ARG A 247 1.81 -4.76 7.61
CA ARG A 247 0.35 -4.78 7.55
C ARG A 247 -0.20 -3.36 7.46
N THR A 248 -1.49 -3.24 7.19
CA THR A 248 -2.17 -1.93 7.15
C THR A 248 -2.12 -1.20 8.48
N THR A 249 -2.03 -1.90 9.62
CA THR A 249 -1.84 -1.30 10.96
C THR A 249 -0.50 -0.61 11.11
N GLU A 250 0.59 -1.21 10.64
CA GLU A 250 1.92 -0.59 10.61
C GLU A 250 1.94 0.63 9.69
N LEU A 251 1.27 0.53 8.52
CA LEU A 251 1.16 1.65 7.57
C LEU A 251 0.42 2.84 8.18
N MET A 252 -0.74 2.63 8.80
CA MET A 252 -1.50 3.71 9.41
C MET A 252 -0.71 4.40 10.52
N GLN A 253 0.00 3.65 11.35
CA GLN A 253 0.89 4.21 12.38
C GLN A 253 2.06 4.98 11.77
N ALA A 254 2.67 4.45 10.70
CA ALA A 254 3.76 5.11 9.98
C ALA A 254 3.33 6.46 9.40
N MET A 255 2.16 6.49 8.77
CA MET A 255 1.58 7.70 8.19
C MET A 255 1.28 8.77 9.27
N ASP A 256 0.65 8.36 10.38
CA ASP A 256 0.39 9.25 11.51
C ASP A 256 1.69 9.82 12.09
N TYR A 257 2.69 8.95 12.29
CA TYR A 257 4.00 9.33 12.79
C TYR A 257 4.68 10.37 11.89
N VAL A 258 4.73 10.13 10.58
CA VAL A 258 5.37 11.04 9.63
C VAL A 258 4.72 12.43 9.67
N VAL A 259 3.38 12.50 9.66
CA VAL A 259 2.67 13.77 9.68
C VAL A 259 2.87 14.51 11.00
N ARG A 260 2.88 13.79 12.14
CA ARG A 260 3.20 14.39 13.45
C ARG A 260 4.63 14.92 13.52
N LYS A 261 5.61 14.18 12.98
CA LYS A 261 7.01 14.63 12.92
C LYS A 261 7.17 15.85 12.00
N ALA A 262 6.52 15.87 10.84
CA ALA A 262 6.53 17.02 9.95
C ALA A 262 5.95 18.28 10.63
N LEU A 263 4.86 18.12 11.40
CA LEU A 263 4.29 19.19 12.21
C LEU A 263 5.23 19.63 13.33
N GLU A 264 5.88 18.69 14.04
CA GLU A 264 6.88 18.96 15.09
C GLU A 264 8.04 19.77 14.52
N PHE A 265 8.58 19.39 13.37
CA PHE A 265 9.64 20.12 12.67
C PHE A 265 9.15 21.39 11.98
N ARG A 266 7.84 21.59 11.86
CA ARG A 266 7.21 22.72 11.16
C ARG A 266 7.62 22.81 9.68
N MET A 267 7.85 21.67 9.05
CA MET A 267 8.28 21.57 7.67
C MET A 267 7.20 20.90 6.82
N PRO A 268 7.01 21.31 5.56
CA PRO A 268 6.18 20.57 4.62
C PRO A 268 6.80 19.21 4.32
N VAL A 269 5.98 18.21 3.97
CA VAL A 269 6.44 16.84 3.74
C VAL A 269 5.86 16.22 2.48
N ALA A 270 6.72 15.64 1.65
CA ALA A 270 6.35 14.75 0.55
C ALA A 270 6.55 13.29 1.00
N ILE A 271 5.49 12.50 0.98
CA ILE A 271 5.44 11.13 1.51
C ILE A 271 5.42 10.14 0.35
N ASN A 272 6.31 9.17 0.37
CA ASN A 272 6.41 8.09 -0.61
C ASN A 272 5.88 6.79 -0.05
N LEU A 273 4.92 6.18 -0.75
CA LEU A 273 4.41 4.84 -0.51
C LEU A 273 4.62 3.99 -1.76
N SER A 274 5.56 3.04 -1.67
CA SER A 274 5.94 2.18 -2.80
C SER A 274 5.56 0.72 -2.59
N PHE A 275 4.37 0.48 -2.02
CA PHE A 275 3.80 -0.85 -1.78
C PHE A 275 2.28 -0.77 -1.77
N GLY A 276 1.64 -1.93 -1.89
CA GLY A 276 0.20 -2.05 -1.86
C GLY A 276 -0.27 -3.50 -1.77
N ASN A 277 -1.57 -3.67 -1.83
CA ASN A 277 -2.23 -4.97 -1.90
C ASN A 277 -3.46 -4.90 -2.81
N THR A 278 -4.08 -6.06 -3.07
CA THR A 278 -5.28 -6.19 -3.91
C THR A 278 -6.56 -6.39 -3.09
N TYR A 279 -6.52 -6.16 -1.76
CA TYR A 279 -7.65 -6.45 -0.87
C TYR A 279 -8.55 -5.25 -0.68
N GLY A 280 -9.70 -5.26 -1.30
CA GLY A 280 -10.75 -4.25 -1.18
C GLY A 280 -11.48 -3.99 -2.50
N SER A 281 -12.34 -2.97 -2.50
CA SER A 281 -13.23 -2.64 -3.61
C SER A 281 -12.56 -1.87 -4.76
N HIS A 282 -11.29 -1.53 -4.68
CA HIS A 282 -10.55 -0.73 -5.68
C HIS A 282 -11.23 0.61 -6.06
N ASP A 283 -12.05 1.15 -5.14
CA ASP A 283 -12.79 2.40 -5.30
C ASP A 283 -12.33 3.52 -4.35
N GLY A 284 -11.24 3.29 -3.61
CA GLY A 284 -10.69 4.27 -2.67
C GLY A 284 -11.45 4.40 -1.36
N ARG A 285 -12.27 3.41 -0.98
CA ARG A 285 -13.16 3.50 0.18
C ARG A 285 -12.85 2.54 1.32
N SER A 286 -11.75 1.78 1.24
CA SER A 286 -11.25 1.00 2.38
C SER A 286 -10.88 1.92 3.55
N LEU A 287 -10.86 1.39 4.79
CA LEU A 287 -10.52 2.22 5.96
C LEU A 287 -9.13 2.85 5.85
N VAL A 288 -8.14 2.12 5.33
CA VAL A 288 -6.79 2.66 5.16
C VAL A 288 -6.76 3.82 4.15
N GLU A 289 -7.53 3.73 3.07
CA GLU A 289 -7.61 4.79 2.05
C GLU A 289 -8.32 6.03 2.58
N ARG A 290 -9.44 5.84 3.25
CA ARG A 290 -10.16 6.94 3.91
C ARG A 290 -9.28 7.63 4.95
N TYR A 291 -8.55 6.84 5.75
CA TYR A 291 -7.61 7.40 6.72
C TYR A 291 -6.51 8.24 6.05
N ILE A 292 -5.94 7.75 4.95
CA ILE A 292 -4.92 8.48 4.16
C ILE A 292 -5.52 9.80 3.62
N ASP A 293 -6.74 9.75 3.08
CA ASP A 293 -7.44 10.93 2.57
C ASP A 293 -7.74 11.96 3.68
N ASP A 294 -8.14 11.50 4.85
CA ASP A 294 -8.37 12.36 6.01
C ASP A 294 -7.06 12.96 6.52
N LEU A 295 -6.00 12.15 6.60
CA LEU A 295 -4.69 12.57 7.07
C LEU A 295 -4.04 13.60 6.14
N SER A 296 -4.29 13.52 4.82
CA SER A 296 -3.77 14.45 3.82
C SER A 296 -4.19 15.92 4.06
N ASN A 297 -5.26 16.13 4.84
CA ASN A 297 -5.74 17.48 5.19
C ASN A 297 -5.12 18.03 6.48
N PHE A 298 -4.38 17.22 7.22
CA PHE A 298 -3.97 17.60 8.57
C PHE A 298 -2.77 18.55 8.61
N TRP A 299 -1.85 18.41 7.65
CA TRP A 299 -0.66 19.25 7.55
C TRP A 299 -0.31 19.52 6.08
N LYS A 300 0.72 20.36 5.86
CA LYS A 300 1.26 20.64 4.51
C LYS A 300 1.97 19.40 3.96
N SER A 301 1.20 18.44 3.49
CA SER A 301 1.68 17.15 3.01
C SER A 301 1.24 16.88 1.57
N VAL A 302 2.03 16.06 0.88
CA VAL A 302 1.68 15.42 -0.40
C VAL A 302 1.99 13.93 -0.26
N ILE A 303 1.06 13.08 -0.65
CA ILE A 303 1.19 11.63 -0.55
C ILE A 303 1.22 11.04 -1.96
N CYS A 304 2.32 10.37 -2.32
CA CYS A 304 2.51 9.71 -3.62
C CYS A 304 2.49 8.20 -3.42
N VAL A 305 1.71 7.50 -4.23
CA VAL A 305 1.49 6.05 -4.12
C VAL A 305 1.65 5.37 -5.47
N GLY A 306 2.41 4.29 -5.52
CA GLY A 306 2.56 3.48 -6.73
C GLY A 306 1.28 2.71 -7.08
N THR A 307 0.94 2.63 -8.37
CA THR A 307 -0.27 1.94 -8.85
C THR A 307 -0.23 0.42 -8.70
N GLY A 308 0.91 -0.15 -8.39
CA GLY A 308 1.11 -1.59 -8.40
C GLY A 308 1.62 -2.13 -9.74
N ASN A 309 2.00 -3.41 -9.72
CA ASN A 309 2.55 -4.09 -10.90
C ASN A 309 1.63 -5.23 -11.37
N GLU A 310 0.33 -5.13 -11.09
CA GLU A 310 -0.62 -6.22 -11.25
C GLU A 310 -1.33 -6.26 -12.61
N ALA A 311 -1.09 -5.29 -13.51
CA ALA A 311 -1.82 -5.26 -14.79
C ALA A 311 -1.59 -6.51 -15.66
N ALA A 312 -0.38 -7.09 -15.63
CA ALA A 312 -0.03 -8.29 -16.40
C ALA A 312 -0.02 -9.59 -15.56
N SER A 313 -0.47 -9.54 -14.30
CA SER A 313 -0.36 -10.66 -13.35
C SER A 313 -1.43 -11.75 -13.53
N ALA A 314 -2.42 -11.55 -14.40
CA ALA A 314 -3.63 -12.38 -14.49
C ALA A 314 -4.42 -12.49 -13.16
N GLY A 315 -4.24 -11.54 -12.24
CA GLY A 315 -4.86 -11.51 -10.92
C GLY A 315 -6.25 -10.86 -10.89
N HIS A 316 -6.72 -10.29 -11.99
CA HIS A 316 -8.03 -9.67 -12.10
C HIS A 316 -8.83 -10.19 -13.29
N THR A 317 -10.14 -10.29 -13.13
CA THR A 317 -11.09 -10.53 -14.21
C THR A 317 -12.41 -9.84 -13.90
N SER A 318 -13.09 -9.38 -14.94
CA SER A 318 -14.34 -8.65 -14.84
C SER A 318 -15.41 -9.20 -15.81
N GLY A 319 -16.65 -8.76 -15.63
CA GLY A 319 -17.71 -9.09 -16.57
C GLY A 319 -19.05 -8.44 -16.21
N VAL A 320 -20.07 -8.83 -16.99
CA VAL A 320 -21.43 -8.30 -16.81
C VAL A 320 -22.42 -9.46 -16.70
N LEU A 321 -23.03 -9.60 -15.54
CA LEU A 321 -24.08 -10.59 -15.28
C LEU A 321 -25.28 -10.37 -16.20
N GLN A 322 -25.81 -11.46 -16.72
CA GLN A 322 -27.05 -11.46 -17.48
C GLN A 322 -28.10 -12.33 -16.78
N LYS A 323 -29.30 -11.83 -16.67
CA LYS A 323 -30.38 -12.52 -15.97
C LYS A 323 -30.58 -13.94 -16.46
N ARG A 324 -30.50 -14.92 -15.55
CA ARG A 324 -30.67 -16.37 -15.83
C ARG A 324 -29.60 -16.97 -16.76
N LYS A 325 -28.46 -16.34 -16.91
CA LYS A 325 -27.31 -16.87 -17.63
C LYS A 325 -26.16 -17.09 -16.69
N GLU A 326 -25.67 -18.31 -16.62
CA GLU A 326 -24.46 -18.62 -15.84
C GLU A 326 -23.24 -17.91 -16.46
N GLU A 327 -22.42 -17.28 -15.63
CA GLU A 327 -21.09 -16.81 -16.02
C GLU A 327 -20.04 -17.74 -15.40
N ARG A 328 -19.09 -18.20 -16.24
CA ARG A 328 -18.07 -19.20 -15.88
C ARG A 328 -16.70 -18.56 -15.91
N ILE A 329 -16.09 -18.44 -14.75
CA ILE A 329 -14.75 -17.88 -14.55
C ILE A 329 -13.81 -19.05 -14.33
N GLN A 330 -12.76 -19.14 -15.17
CA GLN A 330 -11.75 -20.19 -15.09
C GLN A 330 -10.50 -19.65 -14.38
N LEU A 331 -10.05 -20.38 -13.38
CA LEU A 331 -8.91 -20.08 -12.55
C LEU A 331 -7.90 -21.23 -12.60
N ALA A 332 -6.71 -20.96 -13.11
CA ALA A 332 -5.60 -21.89 -13.04
C ALA A 332 -4.94 -21.81 -11.67
N VAL A 333 -4.82 -22.92 -10.97
CA VAL A 333 -4.08 -23.09 -9.72
C VAL A 333 -2.89 -23.99 -9.99
N GLN A 334 -1.69 -23.51 -9.76
CA GLN A 334 -0.45 -24.25 -9.96
C GLN A 334 -0.23 -25.32 -8.88
N ALA A 335 0.68 -26.25 -9.17
CA ALA A 335 1.09 -27.25 -8.17
C ALA A 335 1.72 -26.55 -6.96
N ASP A 336 1.56 -27.17 -5.80
CA ASP A 336 2.13 -26.71 -4.53
C ASP A 336 1.65 -25.30 -4.10
N GLU A 337 0.44 -24.87 -4.53
CA GLU A 337 -0.18 -23.64 -4.06
C GLU A 337 -0.68 -23.85 -2.63
N PRO A 338 -0.13 -23.13 -1.63
CA PRO A 338 -0.46 -23.42 -0.22
C PRO A 338 -1.87 -22.94 0.16
N THR A 339 -2.31 -21.82 -0.41
CA THR A 339 -3.62 -21.23 -0.16
C THR A 339 -3.94 -20.18 -1.23
N LEU A 340 -5.22 -19.93 -1.48
CA LEU A 340 -5.65 -18.91 -2.44
C LEU A 340 -6.94 -18.28 -1.97
N ASN A 341 -6.99 -16.94 -1.97
CA ASN A 341 -8.23 -16.24 -1.74
C ASN A 341 -8.70 -15.49 -3.00
N ILE A 342 -10.00 -15.28 -3.09
CA ILE A 342 -10.65 -14.61 -4.20
C ILE A 342 -11.66 -13.63 -3.63
N GLN A 343 -11.60 -12.39 -4.06
CA GLN A 343 -12.60 -11.38 -3.71
C GLN A 343 -13.48 -11.13 -4.92
N ILE A 344 -14.79 -11.26 -4.73
CA ILE A 344 -15.79 -10.90 -5.75
C ILE A 344 -16.49 -9.65 -5.28
N TRP A 345 -16.48 -8.62 -6.10
CA TRP A 345 -17.18 -7.38 -5.84
C TRP A 345 -18.26 -7.16 -6.90
N LYS A 346 -19.45 -6.79 -6.46
CA LYS A 346 -20.61 -6.50 -7.32
C LYS A 346 -21.56 -5.51 -6.65
N ALA A 347 -22.52 -4.98 -7.39
CA ALA A 347 -23.60 -4.20 -6.81
C ALA A 347 -24.42 -5.03 -5.79
N TYR A 348 -24.75 -4.43 -4.66
CA TYR A 348 -25.58 -5.11 -3.64
C TYR A 348 -27.00 -5.41 -4.13
N THR A 349 -27.49 -4.64 -5.09
CA THR A 349 -28.80 -4.81 -5.74
C THR A 349 -28.90 -6.07 -6.59
N ASP A 350 -27.76 -6.65 -7.00
CA ASP A 350 -27.70 -7.91 -7.75
C ASP A 350 -27.65 -9.11 -6.79
N GLU A 351 -28.37 -10.18 -7.10
CA GLU A 351 -28.37 -11.41 -6.32
C GLU A 351 -27.73 -12.53 -7.15
N VAL A 352 -26.69 -13.15 -6.59
CA VAL A 352 -25.87 -14.15 -7.26
C VAL A 352 -25.60 -15.32 -6.33
N GLU A 353 -25.92 -16.52 -6.79
CA GLU A 353 -25.48 -17.77 -6.17
C GLU A 353 -24.19 -18.23 -6.82
N ILE A 354 -23.31 -18.89 -6.07
CA ILE A 354 -21.99 -19.33 -6.55
C ILE A 354 -21.95 -20.85 -6.58
N SER A 355 -21.41 -21.42 -7.67
CA SER A 355 -21.05 -22.82 -7.75
C SER A 355 -19.56 -22.96 -8.03
N PHE A 356 -18.97 -24.07 -7.60
CA PHE A 356 -17.58 -24.42 -7.90
C PHE A 356 -17.52 -25.72 -8.68
N VAL A 357 -16.56 -25.82 -9.61
CA VAL A 357 -16.17 -27.07 -10.24
C VAL A 357 -14.66 -27.26 -10.05
N SER A 358 -14.28 -28.37 -9.42
CA SER A 358 -12.87 -28.70 -9.22
C SER A 358 -12.21 -29.15 -10.54
N PRO A 359 -10.86 -29.21 -10.61
CA PRO A 359 -10.13 -29.74 -11.75
C PRO A 359 -10.52 -31.18 -12.12
N ALA A 360 -10.96 -31.98 -11.13
CA ALA A 360 -11.48 -33.34 -11.34
C ALA A 360 -12.92 -33.39 -11.83
N GLY A 361 -13.58 -32.23 -12.04
CA GLY A 361 -14.97 -32.16 -12.49
C GLY A 361 -16.02 -32.31 -11.38
N THR A 362 -15.62 -32.41 -10.13
CA THR A 362 -16.57 -32.41 -8.99
C THR A 362 -17.19 -31.04 -8.84
N ARG A 363 -18.53 -30.98 -8.84
CA ARG A 363 -19.30 -29.73 -8.69
C ARG A 363 -19.89 -29.62 -7.29
N ILE A 364 -19.81 -28.45 -6.68
CA ILE A 364 -20.71 -28.00 -5.63
C ILE A 364 -21.88 -27.28 -6.29
N ASP A 365 -23.11 -27.69 -5.94
CA ASP A 365 -24.35 -27.03 -6.39
C ASP A 365 -24.41 -25.58 -5.89
N PRO A 366 -25.30 -24.75 -6.51
CA PRO A 366 -25.34 -23.35 -6.18
C PRO A 366 -25.47 -23.10 -4.67
N ILE A 367 -24.49 -22.37 -4.16
CA ILE A 367 -24.45 -21.88 -2.81
C ILE A 367 -25.36 -20.66 -2.74
N GLN A 368 -26.38 -20.74 -1.91
CA GLN A 368 -27.34 -19.66 -1.76
C GLN A 368 -26.65 -18.39 -1.23
N SER A 369 -27.10 -17.24 -1.71
CA SER A 369 -26.63 -15.92 -1.25
C SER A 369 -27.16 -15.59 0.15
N VAL A 370 -26.87 -16.46 1.12
CA VAL A 370 -27.18 -16.26 2.53
C VAL A 370 -26.00 -15.50 3.14
N LEU A 371 -26.29 -14.40 3.83
CA LEU A 371 -25.28 -13.61 4.53
C LEU A 371 -24.55 -14.45 5.57
N GLY A 372 -23.23 -14.27 5.66
CA GLY A 372 -22.39 -14.97 6.63
C GLY A 372 -21.48 -16.04 6.03
N SER A 373 -20.83 -16.79 6.91
CA SER A 373 -19.83 -17.79 6.55
C SER A 373 -20.45 -19.13 6.18
N GLN A 374 -19.97 -19.72 5.11
CA GLN A 374 -20.34 -21.06 4.65
C GLN A 374 -19.05 -21.85 4.34
N ARG A 375 -19.11 -23.18 4.49
CA ARG A 375 -17.96 -24.09 4.32
C ARG A 375 -18.31 -25.26 3.46
N PHE A 376 -17.39 -25.60 2.55
CA PHE A 376 -17.53 -26.71 1.62
C PHE A 376 -16.18 -27.40 1.44
N ARG A 377 -16.19 -28.68 1.17
CA ARG A 377 -14.99 -29.44 0.85
C ARG A 377 -15.12 -30.07 -0.53
N ILE A 378 -14.11 -29.89 -1.37
CA ILE A 378 -13.96 -30.57 -2.66
C ILE A 378 -12.58 -31.23 -2.71
N GLY A 379 -12.53 -32.55 -2.60
CA GLY A 379 -11.25 -33.29 -2.58
C GLY A 379 -10.35 -32.83 -1.43
N GLU A 380 -9.15 -32.36 -1.76
CA GLU A 380 -8.16 -31.89 -0.81
C GLU A 380 -8.20 -30.36 -0.60
N THR A 381 -9.26 -29.71 -1.06
CA THR A 381 -9.46 -28.27 -0.89
C THR A 381 -10.70 -28.00 -0.06
N GLU A 382 -10.57 -27.19 0.97
CA GLU A 382 -11.67 -26.62 1.74
C GLU A 382 -11.93 -25.19 1.26
N ILE A 383 -13.20 -24.84 1.04
CA ILE A 383 -13.63 -23.52 0.57
C ILE A 383 -14.39 -22.86 1.72
N LEU A 384 -13.86 -21.77 2.22
CA LEU A 384 -14.52 -20.85 3.12
C LEU A 384 -15.11 -19.71 2.29
N LEU A 385 -16.42 -19.50 2.38
CA LEU A 385 -17.09 -18.46 1.62
C LEU A 385 -17.86 -17.56 2.57
N TYR A 386 -17.78 -16.24 2.35
CA TYR A 386 -18.52 -15.24 3.10
C TYR A 386 -19.28 -14.30 2.17
N TYR A 387 -20.62 -14.27 2.30
CA TYR A 387 -21.46 -13.24 1.69
C TYR A 387 -21.60 -12.08 2.67
N GLY A 388 -20.93 -10.96 2.33
CA GLY A 388 -20.98 -9.74 3.14
C GLY A 388 -22.18 -8.85 2.87
N LYS A 389 -22.40 -7.89 3.76
CA LYS A 389 -23.23 -6.71 3.51
C LYS A 389 -22.34 -5.57 3.04
N PRO A 390 -22.89 -4.52 2.41
CA PRO A 390 -22.15 -3.30 2.18
C PRO A 390 -21.58 -2.73 3.49
N SER A 391 -20.37 -2.18 3.44
CA SER A 391 -19.81 -1.43 4.56
C SER A 391 -20.50 -0.06 4.69
N PRO A 392 -20.35 0.67 5.81
CA PRO A 392 -20.86 2.04 5.90
C PRO A 392 -20.31 3.00 4.84
N TYR A 393 -19.24 2.60 4.15
CA TYR A 393 -18.48 3.44 3.22
C TYR A 393 -18.63 3.04 1.75
N ASN A 394 -19.26 1.88 1.47
CA ASN A 394 -19.38 1.33 0.12
C ASN A 394 -20.76 0.72 -0.09
N VAL A 395 -21.39 1.00 -1.25
CA VAL A 395 -22.69 0.44 -1.63
C VAL A 395 -22.59 -0.96 -2.26
N ALA A 396 -21.38 -1.40 -2.56
CA ALA A 396 -21.12 -2.70 -3.17
C ALA A 396 -21.10 -3.84 -2.15
N GLN A 397 -21.31 -5.04 -2.63
CA GLN A 397 -21.19 -6.28 -1.87
C GLN A 397 -19.88 -6.99 -2.20
N GLU A 398 -19.15 -7.32 -1.15
CA GLU A 398 -18.06 -8.28 -1.20
C GLU A 398 -18.58 -9.70 -0.98
N ILE A 399 -18.10 -10.63 -1.80
CA ILE A 399 -18.16 -12.07 -1.53
C ILE A 399 -16.71 -12.54 -1.45
N TYR A 400 -16.30 -12.96 -0.27
CA TYR A 400 -14.93 -13.42 -0.02
C TYR A 400 -14.88 -14.94 -0.02
N ILE A 401 -13.91 -15.49 -0.76
CA ILE A 401 -13.68 -16.92 -0.89
C ILE A 401 -12.25 -17.19 -0.46
N ASP A 402 -12.05 -18.13 0.45
CA ASP A 402 -10.73 -18.61 0.84
C ASP A 402 -10.63 -20.10 0.54
N MET A 403 -9.69 -20.49 -0.28
CA MET A 403 -9.37 -21.86 -0.64
C MET A 403 -8.17 -22.29 0.18
N ILE A 404 -8.39 -23.19 1.14
CA ILE A 404 -7.36 -23.68 2.06
C ILE A 404 -7.14 -25.19 1.85
N PRO A 405 -5.93 -25.70 2.08
CA PRO A 405 -5.64 -27.11 1.91
C PRO A 405 -6.17 -27.93 3.09
N VAL A 406 -6.64 -29.14 2.80
CA VAL A 406 -6.91 -30.15 3.84
C VAL A 406 -5.61 -30.71 4.41
N THR A 407 -4.59 -30.87 3.55
CA THR A 407 -3.24 -31.30 3.91
C THR A 407 -2.23 -30.14 3.74
N ASP A 408 -1.39 -30.21 2.74
CA ASP A 408 -0.30 -29.22 2.55
C ASP A 408 -0.62 -28.17 1.48
N TYR A 409 -1.31 -28.57 0.40
CA TYR A 409 -1.58 -27.73 -0.76
C TYR A 409 -3.01 -27.87 -1.25
N ILE A 410 -3.55 -26.80 -1.83
CA ILE A 410 -4.86 -26.84 -2.49
C ILE A 410 -4.78 -27.64 -3.81
N THR A 411 -5.90 -28.18 -4.26
CA THR A 411 -5.95 -28.99 -5.49
C THR A 411 -5.55 -28.13 -6.70
N SER A 412 -4.46 -28.50 -7.36
CA SER A 412 -3.96 -27.86 -8.58
C SER A 412 -4.78 -28.21 -9.82
N GLY A 413 -4.75 -27.33 -10.82
CA GLY A 413 -5.47 -27.48 -12.09
C GLY A 413 -6.44 -26.33 -12.35
N VAL A 414 -7.33 -26.52 -13.32
CA VAL A 414 -8.31 -25.47 -13.70
C VAL A 414 -9.59 -25.63 -12.89
N TRP A 415 -9.81 -24.67 -11.99
CA TRP A 415 -11.06 -24.49 -11.26
C TRP A 415 -12.05 -23.66 -12.08
N GLN A 416 -13.35 -23.87 -11.86
CA GLN A 416 -14.38 -22.98 -12.37
C GLN A 416 -15.19 -22.41 -11.22
N ILE A 417 -15.30 -21.09 -11.21
CA ILE A 417 -16.22 -20.33 -10.36
C ILE A 417 -17.41 -19.97 -11.28
N ILE A 418 -18.60 -20.38 -10.88
CA ILE A 418 -19.79 -20.17 -11.69
C ILE A 418 -20.70 -19.20 -10.92
N LEU A 419 -20.95 -18.05 -11.52
CA LEU A 419 -21.89 -17.06 -11.01
C LEU A 419 -23.28 -17.35 -11.61
N ASN A 420 -24.26 -17.61 -10.75
CA ASN A 420 -25.65 -17.90 -11.10
C ASN A 420 -26.54 -16.73 -10.68
N PRO A 421 -26.76 -15.72 -11.53
CA PRO A 421 -27.52 -14.55 -11.17
C PRO A 421 -29.03 -14.85 -11.08
N THR A 422 -29.61 -14.67 -9.91
CA THR A 422 -31.04 -14.80 -9.66
C THR A 422 -31.76 -13.47 -9.89
N ARG A 423 -31.08 -12.35 -9.59
CA ARG A 423 -31.54 -10.99 -9.86
C ARG A 423 -30.38 -10.14 -10.40
N VAL A 424 -30.62 -9.38 -11.47
CA VAL A 424 -29.64 -8.47 -12.07
C VAL A 424 -30.29 -7.09 -12.22
N VAL A 425 -29.65 -6.07 -11.65
CA VAL A 425 -30.05 -4.66 -11.72
C VAL A 425 -28.95 -3.86 -12.43
N GLU A 426 -27.71 -3.97 -11.97
CA GLU A 426 -26.52 -3.30 -12.53
C GLU A 426 -25.66 -4.26 -13.34
N GLY A 427 -25.39 -5.43 -12.79
CA GLY A 427 -24.76 -6.55 -13.46
C GLY A 427 -23.25 -6.57 -13.46
N GLN A 428 -22.56 -5.46 -13.28
CA GLN A 428 -21.09 -5.46 -13.26
C GLN A 428 -20.56 -6.28 -12.07
N TYR A 429 -19.55 -7.10 -12.33
CA TYR A 429 -18.80 -7.81 -11.31
C TYR A 429 -17.31 -7.83 -11.64
N ASP A 430 -16.51 -7.89 -10.62
CA ASP A 430 -15.05 -7.95 -10.70
C ASP A 430 -14.51 -8.97 -9.68
N LEU A 431 -13.46 -9.68 -10.03
CA LEU A 431 -12.78 -10.64 -9.16
C LEU A 431 -11.29 -10.29 -9.07
N TRP A 432 -10.76 -10.27 -7.86
CA TRP A 432 -9.32 -10.09 -7.61
C TRP A 432 -8.74 -11.26 -6.83
N LEU A 433 -7.52 -11.63 -7.22
CA LEU A 433 -6.63 -12.55 -6.50
C LEU A 433 -5.63 -11.76 -5.65
N PRO A 434 -4.87 -12.41 -4.76
CA PRO A 434 -3.68 -11.83 -4.15
C PRO A 434 -2.68 -11.35 -5.20
N SER A 435 -1.77 -10.45 -4.79
CA SER A 435 -0.68 -9.99 -5.64
C SER A 435 0.17 -11.18 -6.14
N GLU A 436 0.67 -11.09 -7.38
CA GLU A 436 1.47 -12.14 -8.04
C GLU A 436 2.65 -12.63 -7.17
N ASN A 437 3.22 -11.74 -6.36
CA ASN A 437 4.38 -12.05 -5.52
C ASN A 437 4.12 -13.10 -4.41
N VAL A 438 2.87 -13.41 -4.10
CA VAL A 438 2.50 -14.39 -3.07
C VAL A 438 1.86 -15.64 -3.65
N LEU A 439 1.66 -15.68 -4.96
CA LEU A 439 1.13 -16.82 -5.68
C LEU A 439 2.23 -17.57 -6.42
N ASN A 440 2.04 -18.86 -6.65
CA ASN A 440 2.91 -19.63 -7.52
C ASN A 440 2.79 -19.12 -8.96
N ARG A 441 3.91 -19.00 -9.64
CA ARG A 441 3.97 -18.46 -10.99
C ARG A 441 3.05 -19.23 -11.93
N GLY A 442 2.06 -18.54 -12.50
CA GLY A 442 1.05 -19.08 -13.39
C GLY A 442 -0.27 -19.45 -12.71
N THR A 443 -0.41 -19.25 -11.39
CA THR A 443 -1.72 -19.17 -10.72
C THR A 443 -2.38 -17.86 -11.14
N GLY A 444 -3.58 -17.92 -11.71
CA GLY A 444 -4.27 -16.73 -12.21
C GLY A 444 -5.52 -17.08 -13.03
N PHE A 445 -6.29 -16.05 -13.38
CA PHE A 445 -7.44 -16.21 -14.26
C PHE A 445 -7.01 -16.53 -15.70
N LEU A 446 -7.70 -17.46 -16.36
CA LEU A 446 -7.40 -17.80 -17.76
C LEU A 446 -7.84 -16.73 -18.76
N TYR A 447 -8.78 -15.89 -18.36
CA TYR A 447 -9.25 -14.73 -19.12
C TYR A 447 -9.16 -13.50 -18.24
N PRO A 448 -7.92 -12.99 -18.01
CA PRO A 448 -7.72 -11.82 -17.16
C PRO A 448 -8.17 -10.54 -17.86
N ASP A 449 -8.52 -9.55 -17.02
CA ASP A 449 -8.72 -8.18 -17.43
C ASP A 449 -7.58 -7.32 -16.85
N GLU A 450 -6.88 -6.59 -17.70
CA GLU A 450 -5.76 -5.74 -17.29
C GLU A 450 -6.23 -4.39 -16.69
N GLU A 451 -7.51 -4.04 -16.87
CA GLU A 451 -8.11 -2.83 -16.31
C GLU A 451 -8.44 -3.01 -14.82
N VAL A 452 -8.62 -1.92 -14.10
CA VAL A 452 -8.93 -1.89 -12.65
C VAL A 452 -7.94 -2.71 -11.80
N THR A 453 -6.66 -2.65 -12.15
CA THR A 453 -5.56 -3.38 -11.50
C THR A 453 -4.70 -2.49 -10.59
N LEU A 454 -5.20 -1.30 -10.24
CA LEU A 454 -4.58 -0.41 -9.26
C LEU A 454 -4.56 -1.08 -7.88
N THR A 455 -3.41 -1.12 -7.23
CA THR A 455 -3.32 -1.66 -5.86
C THR A 455 -3.77 -0.63 -4.82
N ILE A 456 -4.30 -1.10 -3.71
CA ILE A 456 -4.66 -0.28 -2.55
C ILE A 456 -3.39 0.01 -1.74
N PRO A 457 -3.09 1.29 -1.37
CA PRO A 457 -4.00 2.44 -1.35
C PRO A 457 -3.86 3.43 -2.53
N SER A 458 -3.42 3.04 -3.71
CA SER A 458 -3.28 3.99 -4.82
C SER A 458 -4.63 4.50 -5.35
N THR A 459 -5.71 3.80 -5.05
CA THR A 459 -7.10 4.19 -5.38
C THR A 459 -7.67 5.25 -4.45
N ALA A 460 -7.02 5.60 -3.33
CA ALA A 460 -7.42 6.69 -2.45
C ALA A 460 -7.56 8.02 -3.22
N ASP A 461 -8.49 8.87 -2.82
CA ASP A 461 -8.90 10.04 -3.62
C ASP A 461 -7.82 11.13 -3.66
N LYS A 462 -7.25 11.47 -2.50
CA LYS A 462 -6.33 12.60 -2.36
C LYS A 462 -4.88 12.29 -2.65
N VAL A 463 -4.49 11.02 -2.74
CA VAL A 463 -3.12 10.66 -3.10
C VAL A 463 -2.83 10.92 -4.57
N ILE A 464 -1.56 11.13 -4.88
CA ILE A 464 -1.06 11.11 -6.26
C ILE A 464 -0.72 9.68 -6.61
N SER A 465 -1.52 9.07 -7.47
CA SER A 465 -1.35 7.70 -7.97
C SER A 465 -0.37 7.71 -9.14
N VAL A 466 0.71 6.97 -9.03
CA VAL A 466 1.83 7.01 -9.97
C VAL A 466 2.00 5.67 -10.67
N GLY A 467 1.76 5.65 -11.98
CA GLY A 467 2.10 4.53 -12.85
C GLY A 467 3.52 4.62 -13.41
N ALA A 468 3.92 3.61 -14.15
CA ALA A 468 5.27 3.48 -14.70
C ALA A 468 5.29 3.47 -16.22
N TYR A 469 6.35 4.08 -16.81
CA TYR A 469 6.67 3.97 -18.22
C TYR A 469 8.17 3.75 -18.43
N ASP A 470 8.56 3.22 -19.59
CA ASP A 470 9.96 3.09 -20.00
C ASP A 470 10.44 4.42 -20.60
N ALA A 471 11.38 5.06 -19.91
CA ALA A 471 11.93 6.36 -20.32
C ALA A 471 12.83 6.30 -21.58
N LEU A 472 13.28 5.12 -22.01
CA LEU A 472 14.08 4.96 -23.22
C LEU A 472 13.21 4.85 -24.47
N THR A 473 12.11 4.14 -24.37
CA THR A 473 11.20 3.88 -25.48
C THR A 473 9.96 4.75 -25.47
N PHE A 474 9.71 5.47 -24.36
CA PHE A 474 8.49 6.24 -24.09
C PHE A 474 7.21 5.39 -24.13
N SER A 475 7.32 4.09 -23.88
CA SER A 475 6.21 3.15 -23.86
C SER A 475 5.71 2.91 -22.43
N TYR A 476 4.40 2.70 -22.31
CA TYR A 476 3.79 2.24 -21.06
C TYR A 476 4.44 0.94 -20.57
N ALA A 477 4.67 0.83 -19.28
CA ALA A 477 5.18 -0.40 -18.68
C ALA A 477 4.03 -1.38 -18.46
N SER A 478 4.04 -2.53 -19.15
CA SER A 478 2.93 -3.49 -19.17
C SER A 478 2.48 -4.00 -17.80
N PHE A 479 3.38 -4.01 -16.83
CA PHE A 479 3.05 -4.38 -15.44
C PHE A 479 2.31 -3.29 -14.67
N SER A 480 2.42 -2.01 -15.08
CA SER A 480 1.89 -0.88 -14.31
C SER A 480 0.38 -0.97 -14.15
N GLY A 481 -0.13 -0.88 -12.91
CA GLY A 481 -1.55 -0.95 -12.62
C GLY A 481 -2.36 0.08 -13.40
N ARG A 482 -3.49 -0.37 -13.97
CA ARG A 482 -4.41 0.43 -14.80
C ARG A 482 -5.66 0.82 -14.02
N GLY A 483 -6.14 2.05 -14.26
CA GLY A 483 -7.39 2.58 -13.72
C GLY A 483 -8.58 2.32 -14.68
N TYR A 484 -9.72 2.94 -14.51
CA TYR A 484 -10.03 3.89 -13.44
C TYR A 484 -10.33 3.18 -12.11
N THR A 485 -10.76 3.95 -11.09
CA THR A 485 -11.28 3.32 -9.87
C THR A 485 -12.58 2.58 -10.17
N TRP A 486 -12.82 1.49 -9.44
CA TRP A 486 -14.01 0.66 -9.63
C TRP A 486 -15.30 1.46 -9.35
N GLN A 487 -16.34 1.24 -10.14
CA GLN A 487 -17.68 1.86 -10.12
C GLN A 487 -17.75 3.37 -10.37
N ASP A 488 -16.99 4.20 -9.67
CA ASP A 488 -17.08 5.65 -9.80
C ASP A 488 -16.15 6.25 -10.86
N GLU A 489 -15.40 5.40 -11.53
CA GLU A 489 -14.54 5.72 -12.69
C GLU A 489 -13.68 7.00 -12.51
N ARG A 490 -13.24 7.28 -11.26
CA ARG A 490 -12.32 8.38 -11.04
C ARG A 490 -11.02 8.15 -11.78
N THR A 491 -10.53 9.19 -12.44
CA THR A 491 -9.28 9.13 -13.21
C THR A 491 -8.10 8.77 -12.33
N LYS A 492 -7.57 7.58 -12.54
CA LYS A 492 -6.34 7.01 -12.00
C LYS A 492 -5.68 6.15 -13.10
N PRO A 493 -4.33 6.06 -13.16
CA PRO A 493 -3.39 6.84 -12.34
C PRO A 493 -3.52 8.36 -12.58
N ASP A 494 -2.90 9.16 -11.70
CA ASP A 494 -2.82 10.61 -11.93
C ASP A 494 -1.85 10.92 -13.07
N LEU A 495 -0.70 10.27 -13.05
CA LEU A 495 0.34 10.41 -14.07
C LEU A 495 1.30 9.22 -14.00
N VAL A 496 2.22 9.15 -14.95
CA VAL A 496 3.29 8.15 -14.96
C VAL A 496 4.66 8.82 -14.81
N ALA A 497 5.61 8.08 -14.25
CA ALA A 497 7.00 8.49 -14.17
C ALA A 497 7.92 7.33 -14.62
N PRO A 498 9.22 7.57 -14.87
CA PRO A 498 10.15 6.53 -15.26
C PRO A 498 10.15 5.38 -14.25
N GLY A 499 9.82 4.18 -14.69
CA GLY A 499 9.72 2.99 -13.84
C GLY A 499 10.33 1.73 -14.45
N VAL A 500 11.13 1.83 -15.51
CA VAL A 500 11.78 0.69 -16.18
C VAL A 500 13.28 0.95 -16.35
N ASN A 501 14.15 0.04 -15.94
CA ASN A 501 15.61 0.17 -16.00
C ASN A 501 16.20 1.40 -15.26
N VAL A 502 15.72 1.80 -14.03
CA VAL A 502 16.20 2.92 -13.19
C VAL A 502 17.51 2.60 -12.50
N ARG A 503 18.47 3.47 -12.60
CA ARG A 503 19.67 3.43 -11.80
C ARG A 503 19.53 4.28 -10.56
N THR A 504 19.84 3.72 -9.41
CA THR A 504 19.68 4.39 -8.12
C THR A 504 20.66 3.83 -7.08
N THR A 505 20.66 4.43 -5.90
CA THR A 505 21.50 4.06 -4.76
C THR A 505 21.30 2.60 -4.34
N ALA A 506 22.39 1.86 -4.17
CA ALA A 506 22.38 0.50 -3.66
C ALA A 506 22.76 0.43 -2.18
N VAL A 507 22.25 -0.59 -1.47
CA VAL A 507 22.72 -0.94 -0.12
C VAL A 507 24.21 -1.32 -0.17
N GLY A 508 24.98 -0.87 0.79
CA GLY A 508 26.44 -1.09 0.83
C GLY A 508 27.23 -0.18 -0.09
N GLY A 509 26.60 0.76 -0.76
CA GLY A 509 27.20 1.72 -1.68
C GLY A 509 27.10 1.33 -3.16
N GLY A 510 27.45 2.26 -4.04
CA GLY A 510 27.34 2.08 -5.48
C GLY A 510 25.92 2.24 -6.01
N VAL A 511 25.65 1.62 -7.17
CA VAL A 511 24.42 1.80 -7.94
C VAL A 511 23.80 0.45 -8.25
N THR A 512 22.50 0.36 -8.09
CA THR A 512 21.67 -0.77 -8.52
C THR A 512 20.79 -0.37 -9.70
N VAL A 513 20.28 -1.36 -10.35
CA VAL A 513 19.36 -1.24 -11.48
C VAL A 513 18.06 -1.96 -11.11
N VAL A 514 16.89 -1.30 -11.15
CA VAL A 514 15.58 -1.79 -10.57
C VAL A 514 14.36 -1.47 -11.49
N SER A 515 13.00 -2.16 -11.70
CA SER A 515 11.75 -1.90 -12.52
C SER A 515 10.42 -2.00 -11.77
N GLY A 516 9.42 -1.06 -11.79
CA GLY A 516 8.08 -1.04 -11.18
C GLY A 516 7.60 0.33 -10.83
N THR A 517 6.38 0.38 -10.51
CA THR A 517 5.73 1.60 -10.03
C THR A 517 6.32 2.10 -8.72
N SER A 518 6.89 1.20 -7.91
CA SER A 518 7.62 1.54 -6.68
C SER A 518 8.75 2.55 -6.89
N PHE A 519 9.33 2.59 -8.08
CA PHE A 519 10.44 3.49 -8.40
C PHE A 519 10.05 4.62 -9.35
N ALA A 520 8.89 4.54 -9.97
CA ALA A 520 8.23 5.67 -10.59
C ALA A 520 7.73 6.66 -9.53
N THR A 521 7.16 6.16 -8.45
CA THR A 521 6.60 6.95 -7.35
C THR A 521 7.58 7.95 -6.72
N PRO A 522 8.82 7.58 -6.37
CA PRO A 522 9.77 8.51 -5.76
C PRO A 522 10.22 9.66 -6.67
N PHE A 523 10.10 9.54 -8.00
CA PHE A 523 10.26 10.69 -8.91
C PHE A 523 9.20 11.75 -8.64
N VAL A 524 7.95 11.33 -8.46
CA VAL A 524 6.83 12.22 -8.18
C VAL A 524 6.88 12.77 -6.77
N THR A 525 7.35 11.97 -5.81
CA THR A 525 7.58 12.41 -4.43
C THR A 525 8.65 13.50 -4.36
N GLY A 526 9.78 13.28 -5.03
CA GLY A 526 10.82 14.31 -5.12
C GLY A 526 10.35 15.54 -5.90
N ALA A 527 9.60 15.37 -7.00
CA ALA A 527 8.99 16.46 -7.75
C ALA A 527 8.04 17.29 -6.88
N SER A 528 7.23 16.62 -6.06
CA SER A 528 6.36 17.30 -5.08
C SER A 528 7.17 18.12 -4.08
N ALA A 529 8.31 17.60 -3.60
CA ALA A 529 9.21 18.35 -2.72
C ALA A 529 9.78 19.62 -3.42
N LEU A 530 10.14 19.52 -4.71
CA LEU A 530 10.59 20.71 -5.47
C LEU A 530 9.49 21.76 -5.63
N LEU A 531 8.25 21.36 -5.91
CA LEU A 531 7.11 22.26 -5.98
C LEU A 531 6.84 22.92 -4.61
N MET A 532 6.91 22.14 -3.53
CA MET A 532 6.72 22.67 -2.16
C MET A 532 7.86 23.61 -1.75
N GLU A 533 9.11 23.35 -2.15
CA GLU A 533 10.21 24.30 -1.99
C GLU A 533 9.89 25.62 -2.70
N TRP A 534 9.54 25.55 -3.98
CA TRP A 534 9.21 26.74 -4.77
C TRP A 534 8.05 27.52 -4.15
N GLY A 535 6.98 26.84 -3.81
CA GLY A 535 5.75 27.44 -3.30
C GLY A 535 5.87 27.90 -1.86
N ILE A 536 6.06 26.92 -0.94
CA ILE A 536 5.95 27.14 0.50
C ILE A 536 7.21 27.77 1.07
N VAL A 537 8.38 27.18 0.78
CA VAL A 537 9.64 27.61 1.39
C VAL A 537 10.10 28.94 0.82
N ARG A 538 10.04 29.12 -0.50
CA ARG A 538 10.41 30.37 -1.17
C ARG A 538 9.28 31.41 -1.21
N GLY A 539 8.10 31.06 -0.69
CA GLY A 539 6.98 31.98 -0.47
C GLY A 539 6.18 32.35 -1.74
N ASN A 540 6.40 31.69 -2.88
CA ASN A 540 5.64 31.98 -4.10
C ASN A 540 4.17 31.53 -4.00
N ASP A 541 3.90 30.45 -3.27
CA ASP A 541 2.57 29.92 -3.01
C ASP A 541 2.53 29.12 -1.71
N PRO A 542 2.21 29.75 -0.55
CA PRO A 542 2.22 29.12 0.77
C PRO A 542 1.23 27.96 0.94
N PHE A 543 0.31 27.80 -0.02
CA PHE A 543 -0.71 26.75 -0.04
C PHE A 543 -0.45 25.68 -1.09
N LEU A 544 0.76 25.57 -1.64
CA LEU A 544 1.14 24.57 -2.63
C LEU A 544 1.46 23.23 -1.95
N TYR A 545 0.41 22.51 -1.55
CA TYR A 545 0.46 21.16 -0.97
C TYR A 545 -0.82 20.38 -1.30
N GLY A 546 -0.87 19.10 -0.97
CA GLY A 546 -2.03 18.22 -1.17
C GLY A 546 -2.51 18.20 -2.62
N GLU A 547 -3.81 18.31 -2.81
CA GLU A 547 -4.44 18.26 -4.13
C GLU A 547 -4.00 19.41 -5.07
N LYS A 548 -3.50 20.51 -4.53
CA LYS A 548 -2.98 21.60 -5.36
C LYS A 548 -1.69 21.19 -6.07
N VAL A 549 -0.77 20.52 -5.40
CA VAL A 549 0.41 19.91 -6.04
C VAL A 549 -0.01 18.89 -7.09
N LYS A 550 -0.97 18.02 -6.76
CA LYS A 550 -1.56 17.04 -7.68
C LYS A 550 -2.10 17.73 -8.96
N ALA A 551 -2.84 18.81 -8.79
CA ALA A 551 -3.38 19.59 -9.92
C ALA A 551 -2.27 20.17 -10.82
N TYR A 552 -1.20 20.69 -10.22
CA TYR A 552 -0.07 21.22 -10.99
C TYR A 552 0.71 20.13 -11.72
N LEU A 553 0.94 18.97 -11.07
CA LEU A 553 1.60 17.83 -11.69
C LEU A 553 0.79 17.26 -12.85
N ARG A 554 -0.55 17.15 -12.70
CA ARG A 554 -1.45 16.77 -13.80
C ARG A 554 -1.40 17.77 -14.96
N ARG A 555 -1.42 19.07 -14.66
CA ARG A 555 -1.36 20.13 -15.67
C ARG A 555 -0.06 20.12 -16.46
N GLY A 556 1.06 19.84 -15.79
CA GLY A 556 2.39 19.83 -16.41
C GLY A 556 2.76 18.49 -17.03
N ALA A 557 1.92 17.47 -16.91
CA ALA A 557 2.19 16.16 -17.48
C ALA A 557 2.25 16.24 -19.02
N ARG A 558 3.19 15.49 -19.60
CA ARG A 558 3.44 15.46 -21.04
C ARG A 558 2.83 14.23 -21.68
N GLU A 559 2.31 14.41 -22.87
CA GLU A 559 1.80 13.31 -23.70
C GLU A 559 2.92 12.32 -24.03
N LEU A 560 2.57 11.03 -23.99
CA LEU A 560 3.43 9.93 -24.41
C LEU A 560 3.03 9.47 -25.81
N PRO A 561 3.99 9.07 -26.69
CA PRO A 561 3.67 8.50 -27.98
C PRO A 561 2.75 7.27 -27.86
N GLY A 562 1.81 7.14 -28.79
CA GLY A 562 0.88 6.00 -28.83
C GLY A 562 -0.44 6.22 -28.09
N PHE A 563 -0.62 7.35 -27.40
CA PHE A 563 -1.87 7.70 -26.73
C PHE A 563 -2.49 8.95 -27.38
N GLU A 564 -3.76 8.84 -27.77
CA GLU A 564 -4.49 9.92 -28.45
C GLU A 564 -5.40 10.72 -27.49
N LYS A 565 -5.71 10.14 -26.33
CA LYS A 565 -6.63 10.75 -25.34
C LYS A 565 -6.01 10.83 -23.97
N TYR A 566 -6.21 11.96 -23.32
CA TYR A 566 -5.82 12.21 -21.93
C TYR A 566 -6.98 12.85 -21.16
N PRO A 567 -7.20 12.51 -19.89
CA PRO A 567 -6.55 11.38 -19.20
C PRO A 567 -7.05 10.02 -19.73
N ASN A 568 -6.26 8.97 -19.48
CA ASN A 568 -6.61 7.59 -19.81
C ASN A 568 -6.23 6.60 -18.68
N ARG A 569 -6.60 5.33 -18.83
CA ARG A 569 -6.47 4.30 -17.80
C ARG A 569 -5.05 3.81 -17.57
N GLU A 570 -4.16 3.97 -18.54
CA GLU A 570 -2.78 3.49 -18.47
C GLU A 570 -1.82 4.55 -17.92
N VAL A 571 -1.90 5.78 -18.45
CA VAL A 571 -0.92 6.83 -18.18
C VAL A 571 -1.50 8.09 -17.51
N GLY A 572 -2.79 8.06 -17.17
CA GLY A 572 -3.47 9.20 -16.56
C GLY A 572 -3.35 10.47 -17.43
N TYR A 573 -2.88 11.55 -16.83
CA TYR A 573 -2.66 12.83 -17.52
C TYR A 573 -1.36 12.88 -18.34
N GLY A 574 -0.54 11.82 -18.31
CA GLY A 574 0.72 11.72 -19.06
C GLY A 574 1.96 11.57 -18.19
N ALA A 575 3.13 11.76 -18.77
CA ALA A 575 4.43 11.63 -18.12
C ALA A 575 4.79 12.85 -17.28
N LEU A 576 5.36 12.64 -16.11
CA LEU A 576 5.88 13.68 -15.22
C LEU A 576 6.82 14.65 -15.95
N CYS A 577 6.56 15.95 -15.87
CA CYS A 577 7.51 17.01 -16.20
C CYS A 577 7.46 18.13 -15.15
N VAL A 578 8.49 18.23 -14.34
CA VAL A 578 8.52 19.17 -13.20
C VAL A 578 8.54 20.63 -13.67
N ARG A 579 9.29 20.94 -14.73
CA ARG A 579 9.32 22.29 -15.27
C ARG A 579 7.94 22.79 -15.69
N ASP A 580 7.20 21.96 -16.43
CA ASP A 580 5.90 22.34 -16.97
C ASP A 580 4.80 22.32 -15.89
N SER A 581 5.08 21.69 -14.75
CA SER A 581 4.21 21.68 -13.57
C SER A 581 4.33 22.94 -12.71
N LEU A 582 5.40 23.70 -12.85
CA LEU A 582 5.55 24.97 -12.12
C LEU A 582 4.64 26.06 -12.73
N PRO A 583 4.00 26.90 -11.91
CA PRO A 583 3.29 28.08 -12.42
C PRO A 583 4.28 29.02 -13.11
N GLY A 584 3.99 29.40 -14.36
CA GLY A 584 4.76 30.37 -15.13
C GLY A 584 4.63 31.79 -14.61
#